data_05c21c13312edda0fb876f11005e7487
#
_entry.id   05c21c13312edda0fb876f11005e7487
#
_cell.length_a   1.000
_cell.length_b   1.000
_cell.length_c   1.000
_cell.angle_alpha   90.00
_cell.angle_beta   90.00
_cell.angle_gamma   90.00
#
_symmetry.space_group_name_H-M   'P 1'
#
loop_
_entity.id
_entity.type
_entity.pdbx_description
1 polymer ?
#
loop_
_entity_poly.entity_id
_entity_poly.type
_entity_poly.pdbx_seq_one_letter_code
_entity_poly.pdbx_strand_id
1 'polypeptide(L)'
;TVIYTKVADQIAQIIYRDVNDTDNTKWVNIDTSGDITGKAGTEIKYDPQSKIQELVAKGYKLTNNGFPAGAVFDTDSNKTQKFYIDFIHGTTTVTPDNPGNPDNPINPNDPNGPKWPAGTDKASLSKTVKQTVHYVYADNRKAANDSVQSVTFKHTLVFDNVTGKQIKDLGWDSDNHTFKEVVSPDITGYTPNLKMVESRVVTPSDSSKELTVIYTKVADQIAQIIYR
;
A
#
# COMPACT_ATOMS: atom_id res chain seq x y z
N THR A 1 58.91 -43.53 -21.12
CA THR A 1 58.48 -42.14 -21.37
C THR A 1 57.27 -41.88 -20.54
N VAL A 2 57.29 -40.88 -19.63
CA VAL A 2 56.16 -40.43 -18.86
C VAL A 2 55.50 -39.29 -19.68
N ILE A 3 54.24 -39.48 -20.07
CA ILE A 3 53.47 -38.49 -20.82
C ILE A 3 52.61 -37.72 -19.83
N TYR A 4 52.81 -36.40 -19.72
CA TYR A 4 51.96 -35.51 -18.96
C TYR A 4 50.91 -34.92 -19.88
N THR A 5 49.63 -35.14 -19.56
CA THR A 5 48.51 -34.52 -20.25
C THR A 5 48.07 -33.29 -19.46
N LYS A 6 47.91 -32.16 -20.15
CA LYS A 6 47.36 -30.95 -19.51
C LYS A 6 45.90 -31.22 -19.08
N VAL A 7 45.62 -31.07 -17.79
CA VAL A 7 44.23 -31.16 -17.29
C VAL A 7 43.48 -29.93 -17.81
N ALA A 8 42.33 -30.16 -18.43
CA ALA A 8 41.43 -29.09 -18.90
C ALA A 8 40.98 -28.22 -17.72
N ASP A 9 40.78 -26.94 -17.99
CA ASP A 9 40.21 -26.06 -16.99
C ASP A 9 38.69 -26.37 -16.85
N GLN A 10 38.22 -26.28 -15.64
CA GLN A 10 36.79 -26.42 -15.29
C GLN A 10 36.09 -25.07 -15.47
N ILE A 11 34.78 -25.11 -15.70
CA ILE A 11 33.94 -23.90 -15.85
C ILE A 11 32.83 -23.95 -14.82
N ALA A 12 32.65 -22.83 -14.09
CA ALA A 12 31.53 -22.63 -13.19
C ALA A 12 30.79 -21.37 -13.56
N GLN A 13 29.48 -21.34 -13.29
CA GLN A 13 28.60 -20.18 -13.46
C GLN A 13 27.74 -20.01 -12.21
N ILE A 14 27.61 -18.78 -11.72
CA ILE A 14 26.59 -18.41 -10.73
C ILE A 14 25.46 -17.72 -11.49
N ILE A 15 24.26 -18.26 -11.38
CA ILE A 15 23.07 -17.83 -12.12
C ILE A 15 22.07 -17.27 -11.11
N TYR A 16 21.65 -16.01 -11.31
CA TYR A 16 20.65 -15.35 -10.49
C TYR A 16 19.29 -15.55 -11.18
N ARG A 17 18.31 -16.06 -10.43
CA ARG A 17 16.99 -16.40 -11.00
C ARG A 17 15.87 -15.68 -10.28
N ASP A 18 14.90 -15.22 -11.08
CA ASP A 18 13.58 -14.88 -10.60
C ASP A 18 12.73 -16.16 -10.57
N VAL A 19 12.35 -16.54 -9.34
CA VAL A 19 11.52 -17.72 -9.06
C VAL A 19 10.16 -17.32 -8.47
N ASN A 20 9.69 -16.12 -8.82
CA ASN A 20 8.43 -15.57 -8.30
C ASN A 20 7.19 -16.34 -8.77
N ASP A 21 7.24 -16.98 -9.93
CA ASP A 21 6.14 -17.83 -10.42
C ASP A 21 6.18 -19.20 -9.71
N THR A 22 5.02 -19.71 -9.32
CA THR A 22 4.88 -21.04 -8.71
C THR A 22 5.16 -22.17 -9.70
N ASP A 23 5.05 -21.90 -11.00
CA ASP A 23 5.43 -22.80 -12.10
C ASP A 23 6.91 -22.60 -12.43
N ASN A 24 7.75 -23.58 -12.09
CA ASN A 24 9.19 -23.51 -12.29
C ASN A 24 9.63 -23.44 -13.76
N THR A 25 8.75 -23.78 -14.70
CA THR A 25 9.01 -23.64 -16.15
C THR A 25 9.02 -22.18 -16.60
N LYS A 26 8.49 -21.28 -15.76
CA LYS A 26 8.45 -19.83 -15.98
C LYS A 26 9.56 -19.06 -15.26
N TRP A 27 10.41 -19.76 -14.50
CA TRP A 27 11.55 -19.11 -13.86
C TRP A 27 12.50 -18.56 -14.90
N VAL A 28 13.00 -17.36 -14.65
CA VAL A 28 13.88 -16.68 -15.60
C VAL A 28 15.23 -16.37 -14.96
N ASN A 29 16.28 -16.48 -15.77
CA ASN A 29 17.60 -15.99 -15.36
C ASN A 29 17.60 -14.46 -15.50
N ILE A 30 17.84 -13.77 -14.41
CA ILE A 30 17.88 -12.30 -14.35
C ILE A 30 19.30 -11.76 -14.45
N ASP A 31 20.31 -12.57 -14.09
CA ASP A 31 21.73 -12.25 -14.25
C ASP A 31 22.60 -13.50 -14.17
N THR A 32 23.91 -13.35 -14.46
CA THR A 32 24.91 -14.40 -14.35
C THR A 32 26.30 -13.82 -14.09
N SER A 33 27.17 -14.61 -13.41
CA SER A 33 28.60 -14.29 -13.30
C SER A 33 29.36 -14.36 -14.63
N GLY A 34 28.77 -14.97 -15.68
CA GLY A 34 29.53 -15.48 -16.81
C GLY A 34 30.39 -16.70 -16.42
N ASP A 35 31.27 -17.09 -17.31
CA ASP A 35 32.17 -18.24 -17.10
C ASP A 35 33.33 -17.90 -16.14
N ILE A 36 33.41 -18.65 -15.06
CA ILE A 36 34.53 -18.62 -14.13
C ILE A 36 35.35 -19.89 -14.38
N THR A 37 36.62 -19.76 -14.66
CA THR A 37 37.48 -20.90 -15.01
C THR A 37 38.56 -21.17 -13.95
N GLY A 38 38.87 -22.44 -13.73
CA GLY A 38 39.89 -22.83 -12.76
C GLY A 38 40.22 -24.31 -12.82
N LYS A 39 41.17 -24.74 -12.02
CA LYS A 39 41.57 -26.15 -11.93
C LYS A 39 40.61 -26.93 -11.03
N ALA A 40 40.32 -28.15 -11.39
CA ALA A 40 39.59 -29.09 -10.55
C ALA A 40 40.08 -29.08 -9.09
N GLY A 41 39.17 -29.01 -8.13
CA GLY A 41 39.47 -28.99 -6.71
C GLY A 41 39.97 -27.65 -6.15
N THR A 42 40.20 -26.62 -6.99
CA THR A 42 40.53 -25.28 -6.50
C THR A 42 39.27 -24.48 -6.19
N GLU A 43 39.40 -23.56 -5.25
CA GLU A 43 38.26 -22.70 -4.84
C GLU A 43 37.82 -21.78 -5.97
N ILE A 44 36.50 -21.67 -6.15
CA ILE A 44 35.86 -20.73 -7.07
C ILE A 44 35.88 -19.35 -6.41
N LYS A 45 36.77 -18.47 -6.90
CA LYS A 45 36.93 -17.10 -6.38
C LYS A 45 35.85 -16.18 -6.97
N TYR A 46 34.72 -16.11 -6.29
CA TYR A 46 33.61 -15.24 -6.66
C TYR A 46 32.86 -14.76 -5.40
N ASP A 47 32.50 -13.47 -5.37
CA ASP A 47 31.66 -12.91 -4.31
C ASP A 47 30.32 -12.44 -4.91
N PRO A 48 29.21 -13.10 -4.59
CA PRO A 48 27.89 -12.74 -5.11
C PRO A 48 27.25 -11.55 -4.39
N GLN A 49 27.81 -11.04 -3.27
CA GLN A 49 27.16 -10.07 -2.40
C GLN A 49 26.80 -8.76 -3.10
N SER A 50 27.70 -8.24 -3.91
CA SER A 50 27.45 -6.99 -4.67
C SER A 50 26.25 -7.12 -5.60
N LYS A 51 26.14 -8.25 -6.32
CA LYS A 51 25.01 -8.51 -7.22
C LYS A 51 23.72 -8.78 -6.45
N ILE A 52 23.79 -9.48 -5.33
CA ILE A 52 22.63 -9.68 -4.44
C ILE A 52 22.10 -8.33 -3.97
N GLN A 53 22.99 -7.42 -3.51
CA GLN A 53 22.58 -6.08 -3.06
C GLN A 53 21.98 -5.24 -4.20
N GLU A 54 22.52 -5.32 -5.42
CA GLU A 54 21.95 -4.66 -6.59
C GLU A 54 20.52 -5.14 -6.87
N LEU A 55 20.30 -6.46 -6.86
CA LEU A 55 18.97 -7.04 -7.10
C LEU A 55 17.98 -6.70 -5.98
N VAL A 56 18.44 -6.69 -4.72
CA VAL A 56 17.62 -6.25 -3.59
C VAL A 56 17.22 -4.77 -3.76
N ALA A 57 18.14 -3.90 -4.20
CA ALA A 57 17.83 -2.51 -4.49
C ALA A 57 16.78 -2.35 -5.61
N LYS A 58 16.73 -3.28 -6.57
CA LYS A 58 15.70 -3.34 -7.63
C LYS A 58 14.35 -3.92 -7.17
N GLY A 59 14.20 -4.24 -5.89
CA GLY A 59 12.95 -4.73 -5.33
C GLY A 59 12.82 -6.24 -5.19
N TYR A 60 13.85 -7.00 -5.54
CA TYR A 60 13.88 -8.43 -5.32
C TYR A 60 14.14 -8.76 -3.85
N LYS A 61 13.71 -9.96 -3.44
CA LYS A 61 13.98 -10.54 -2.13
C LYS A 61 14.69 -11.87 -2.30
N LEU A 62 15.90 -12.00 -1.75
CA LEU A 62 16.65 -13.24 -1.76
C LEU A 62 15.88 -14.34 -1.01
N THR A 63 15.72 -15.51 -1.64
CA THR A 63 15.09 -16.70 -1.03
C THR A 63 16.07 -17.85 -0.83
N ASN A 64 17.02 -18.00 -1.75
CA ASN A 64 18.01 -19.06 -1.65
C ASN A 64 19.35 -18.57 -2.21
N ASN A 65 20.44 -18.83 -1.49
CA ASN A 65 21.79 -18.68 -2.00
C ASN A 65 22.42 -20.07 -2.12
N GLY A 66 22.35 -20.63 -3.32
CA GLY A 66 22.89 -21.95 -3.63
C GLY A 66 24.39 -21.95 -4.00
N PHE A 67 25.10 -20.81 -3.84
CA PHE A 67 26.57 -20.75 -3.97
C PHE A 67 27.20 -20.80 -2.58
N PRO A 68 27.74 -21.98 -2.16
CA PRO A 68 28.29 -22.12 -0.81
C PRO A 68 29.66 -21.46 -0.68
N ALA A 69 29.95 -20.94 0.50
CA ALA A 69 31.31 -20.47 0.81
C ALA A 69 32.33 -21.59 0.63
N GLY A 70 33.46 -21.26 -0.01
CA GLY A 70 34.52 -22.25 -0.27
C GLY A 70 34.19 -23.29 -1.36
N ALA A 71 33.17 -23.01 -2.20
CA ALA A 71 32.86 -23.84 -3.36
C ALA A 71 34.10 -24.08 -4.20
N VAL A 72 34.30 -25.31 -4.68
CA VAL A 72 35.44 -25.69 -5.51
C VAL A 72 34.96 -26.14 -6.89
N PHE A 73 35.84 -26.01 -7.89
CA PHE A 73 35.58 -26.56 -9.21
C PHE A 73 35.52 -28.09 -9.14
N ASP A 74 34.53 -28.66 -9.84
CA ASP A 74 34.36 -30.10 -9.96
C ASP A 74 35.44 -30.74 -10.86
N THR A 75 35.24 -31.99 -11.26
CA THR A 75 36.20 -32.74 -12.10
C THR A 75 35.66 -33.04 -13.49
N ASP A 76 34.43 -32.58 -13.81
CA ASP A 76 33.77 -32.87 -15.12
C ASP A 76 33.95 -31.70 -16.09
N SER A 77 35.07 -31.71 -16.81
CA SER A 77 35.39 -30.67 -17.80
C SER A 77 34.44 -30.62 -19.01
N ASN A 78 33.49 -31.56 -19.14
CA ASN A 78 32.52 -31.59 -20.22
C ASN A 78 31.24 -30.85 -19.85
N LYS A 79 31.10 -30.40 -18.60
CA LYS A 79 29.91 -29.71 -18.10
C LYS A 79 30.28 -28.43 -17.35
N THR A 80 29.48 -27.38 -17.58
CA THR A 80 29.56 -26.21 -16.74
C THR A 80 28.86 -26.47 -15.41
N GLN A 81 29.61 -26.32 -14.32
CA GLN A 81 29.08 -26.38 -12.95
C GLN A 81 28.24 -25.15 -12.66
N LYS A 82 26.97 -25.32 -12.31
CA LYS A 82 26.02 -24.22 -12.13
C LYS A 82 25.55 -24.12 -10.69
N PHE A 83 25.62 -22.91 -10.15
CA PHE A 83 25.07 -22.55 -8.86
C PHE A 83 23.91 -21.55 -9.08
N TYR A 84 22.86 -21.67 -8.29
CA TYR A 84 21.68 -20.84 -8.46
C TYR A 84 21.45 -20.01 -7.19
N ILE A 85 21.21 -18.72 -7.41
CA ILE A 85 20.81 -17.79 -6.37
C ILE A 85 19.42 -17.30 -6.74
N ASP A 86 18.44 -17.59 -5.89
CA ASP A 86 17.03 -17.45 -6.22
C ASP A 86 16.40 -16.27 -5.49
N PHE A 87 15.57 -15.55 -6.23
CA PHE A 87 14.87 -14.36 -5.76
C PHE A 87 13.38 -14.46 -6.09
N ILE A 88 12.57 -13.85 -5.24
CA ILE A 88 11.18 -13.52 -5.52
C ILE A 88 11.01 -12.00 -5.55
N HIS A 89 9.88 -11.53 -6.02
CA HIS A 89 9.55 -10.10 -5.94
C HIS A 89 9.25 -9.71 -4.49
N GLY A 90 9.81 -8.59 -4.05
CA GLY A 90 9.38 -7.89 -2.86
C GLY A 90 8.04 -7.22 -3.10
N THR A 91 7.29 -6.95 -2.03
CA THR A 91 6.00 -6.27 -2.11
C THR A 91 5.94 -5.13 -1.10
N THR A 92 5.21 -4.07 -1.45
CA THR A 92 4.94 -2.94 -0.55
C THR A 92 3.45 -2.72 -0.42
N THR A 93 2.99 -2.61 0.83
CA THR A 93 1.62 -2.24 1.15
C THR A 93 1.55 -0.73 1.35
N VAL A 94 0.65 -0.06 0.64
CA VAL A 94 0.38 1.37 0.78
C VAL A 94 -0.96 1.61 1.47
N THR A 95 -0.96 2.56 2.37
CA THR A 95 -2.09 3.01 3.17
C THR A 95 -2.01 4.53 3.32
N PRO A 96 -3.05 5.23 3.81
CA PRO A 96 -2.94 6.67 4.10
C PRO A 96 -1.83 7.04 5.10
N ASP A 97 -1.45 6.10 5.97
CA ASP A 97 -0.41 6.30 6.97
C ASP A 97 1.00 6.01 6.42
N ASN A 98 1.09 5.19 5.35
CA ASN A 98 2.30 4.89 4.59
C ASN A 98 1.99 4.95 3.09
N PRO A 99 1.75 6.14 2.52
CA PRO A 99 1.36 6.29 1.13
C PRO A 99 2.54 6.09 0.18
N GLY A 100 2.23 5.75 -1.07
CA GLY A 100 3.15 5.94 -2.17
C GLY A 100 3.29 7.44 -2.50
N ASN A 101 4.36 7.77 -3.21
CA ASN A 101 4.56 9.13 -3.71
C ASN A 101 4.58 9.07 -5.26
N PRO A 102 3.46 9.37 -5.93
CA PRO A 102 3.35 9.24 -7.38
C PRO A 102 4.53 9.85 -8.12
N ASP A 103 4.94 9.19 -9.21
CA ASP A 103 6.09 9.54 -10.05
C ASP A 103 7.49 9.35 -9.41
N ASN A 104 7.57 9.09 -8.11
CA ASN A 104 8.82 8.72 -7.46
C ASN A 104 9.07 7.19 -7.56
N PRO A 105 10.34 6.75 -7.57
CA PRO A 105 10.67 5.33 -7.57
C PRO A 105 10.06 4.60 -6.36
N ILE A 106 9.55 3.39 -6.59
CA ILE A 106 9.07 2.50 -5.51
C ILE A 106 10.23 2.13 -4.60
N ASN A 107 11.39 1.87 -5.20
CA ASN A 107 12.63 1.59 -4.48
C ASN A 107 13.54 2.83 -4.53
N PRO A 108 13.76 3.54 -3.43
CA PRO A 108 14.61 4.73 -3.42
C PRO A 108 16.05 4.50 -3.89
N ASN A 109 16.54 3.25 -3.76
CA ASN A 109 17.88 2.83 -4.18
C ASN A 109 17.96 2.45 -5.68
N ASP A 110 16.83 2.48 -6.39
CA ASP A 110 16.75 2.28 -7.85
C ASP A 110 15.99 3.45 -8.49
N PRO A 111 16.66 4.57 -8.74
CA PRO A 111 16.01 5.78 -9.27
C PRO A 111 15.45 5.62 -10.68
N ASN A 112 15.93 4.61 -11.42
CA ASN A 112 15.44 4.29 -12.78
C ASN A 112 14.41 3.15 -12.78
N GLY A 113 14.10 2.61 -11.62
CA GLY A 113 13.14 1.53 -11.45
C GLY A 113 11.69 1.98 -11.59
N PRO A 114 10.75 1.07 -11.32
CA PRO A 114 9.33 1.36 -11.40
C PRO A 114 8.93 2.46 -10.41
N LYS A 115 7.98 3.29 -10.86
CA LYS A 115 7.48 4.43 -10.09
C LYS A 115 6.12 4.14 -9.48
N TRP A 116 5.80 4.81 -8.39
CA TRP A 116 4.48 4.79 -7.80
C TRP A 116 3.45 5.33 -8.80
N PRO A 117 2.37 4.59 -9.10
CA PRO A 117 1.30 5.07 -9.95
C PRO A 117 0.45 6.13 -9.23
N ALA A 118 -0.32 6.88 -10.02
CA ALA A 118 -1.37 7.75 -9.49
C ALA A 118 -2.36 6.94 -8.63
N GLY A 119 -2.94 7.57 -7.60
CA GLY A 119 -3.86 6.92 -6.69
C GLY A 119 -3.22 6.24 -5.49
N THR A 120 -1.89 6.30 -5.34
CA THR A 120 -1.16 5.76 -4.18
C THR A 120 -0.87 6.81 -3.11
N ASP A 121 -1.15 8.08 -3.37
CA ASP A 121 -1.00 9.17 -2.41
C ASP A 121 -2.01 9.11 -1.27
N LYS A 122 -1.71 9.82 -0.18
CA LYS A 122 -2.56 9.86 1.02
C LYS A 122 -4.00 10.30 0.74
N ALA A 123 -4.18 11.28 -0.13
CA ALA A 123 -5.52 11.83 -0.43
C ALA A 123 -6.36 10.80 -1.20
N SER A 124 -5.77 10.11 -2.16
CA SER A 124 -6.42 9.05 -2.94
C SER A 124 -6.77 7.82 -2.10
N LEU A 125 -5.94 7.52 -1.10
CA LEU A 125 -6.16 6.38 -0.18
C LEU A 125 -7.06 6.72 1.02
N SER A 126 -7.58 7.97 1.10
CA SER A 126 -8.45 8.41 2.19
C SER A 126 -9.76 8.94 1.67
N LYS A 127 -10.86 8.58 2.31
CA LYS A 127 -12.16 9.17 2.03
C LYS A 127 -12.81 9.65 3.33
N THR A 128 -12.98 10.96 3.47
CA THR A 128 -13.68 11.53 4.62
C THR A 128 -15.09 11.90 4.22
N VAL A 129 -16.06 11.39 4.99
CA VAL A 129 -17.47 11.75 4.89
C VAL A 129 -17.88 12.49 6.16
N LYS A 130 -18.58 13.64 6.01
CA LYS A 130 -19.06 14.45 7.12
C LYS A 130 -20.56 14.62 7.04
N GLN A 131 -21.20 14.78 8.20
CA GLN A 131 -22.54 15.29 8.33
C GLN A 131 -22.51 16.51 9.27
N THR A 132 -22.94 17.66 8.75
CA THR A 132 -23.04 18.91 9.53
C THR A 132 -24.50 19.29 9.66
N VAL A 133 -24.95 19.58 10.88
CA VAL A 133 -26.28 20.12 11.16
C VAL A 133 -26.12 21.55 11.67
N HIS A 134 -26.58 22.51 10.88
CA HIS A 134 -26.61 23.93 11.21
C HIS A 134 -27.92 24.27 11.90
N TYR A 135 -27.84 25.13 12.91
CA TYR A 135 -29.01 25.62 13.66
C TYR A 135 -29.11 27.12 13.48
N VAL A 136 -30.17 27.59 12.81
CA VAL A 136 -30.37 29.00 12.51
C VAL A 136 -31.77 29.45 12.89
N TYR A 137 -31.96 30.75 13.17
CA TYR A 137 -33.26 31.39 13.24
C TYR A 137 -33.81 31.63 11.82
N ALA A 138 -35.10 31.98 11.72
CA ALA A 138 -35.76 32.26 10.44
C ALA A 138 -35.12 33.43 9.66
N ASP A 139 -34.35 34.28 10.30
CA ASP A 139 -33.59 35.38 9.71
C ASP A 139 -32.13 35.00 9.39
N ASN A 140 -31.78 33.69 9.39
CA ASN A 140 -30.46 33.11 9.14
C ASN A 140 -29.38 33.43 10.20
N ARG A 141 -29.68 34.09 11.29
CA ARG A 141 -28.74 34.22 12.42
C ARG A 141 -28.55 32.87 13.08
N LYS A 142 -27.34 32.61 13.53
CA LYS A 142 -26.98 31.39 14.25
C LYS A 142 -27.82 31.25 15.53
N ALA A 143 -28.48 30.10 15.69
CA ALA A 143 -29.32 29.79 16.85
C ALA A 143 -28.60 28.92 17.88
N ALA A 144 -27.77 27.97 17.42
CA ALA A 144 -26.92 27.11 18.29
C ALA A 144 -25.63 26.72 17.55
N ASN A 145 -24.73 26.09 18.26
CA ASN A 145 -23.51 25.54 17.64
C ASN A 145 -23.85 24.34 16.75
N ASP A 146 -23.16 24.28 15.61
CA ASP A 146 -23.35 23.18 14.67
C ASP A 146 -23.00 21.83 15.30
N SER A 147 -23.73 20.79 14.91
CA SER A 147 -23.37 19.40 15.22
C SER A 147 -22.64 18.82 14.03
N VAL A 148 -21.43 18.29 14.25
CA VAL A 148 -20.60 17.70 13.21
C VAL A 148 -20.22 16.26 13.58
N GLN A 149 -20.52 15.34 12.69
CA GLN A 149 -20.03 13.97 12.72
C GLN A 149 -19.17 13.71 11.51
N SER A 150 -18.08 12.93 11.66
CA SER A 150 -17.13 12.67 10.59
C SER A 150 -16.56 11.28 10.74
N VAL A 151 -16.35 10.60 9.61
CA VAL A 151 -15.62 9.35 9.50
C VAL A 151 -14.61 9.47 8.37
N THR A 152 -13.43 8.87 8.54
CA THR A 152 -12.44 8.73 7.46
C THR A 152 -12.19 7.26 7.22
N PHE A 153 -12.53 6.80 6.02
CA PHE A 153 -12.22 5.47 5.53
C PHE A 153 -10.81 5.46 4.95
N LYS A 154 -10.08 4.34 5.15
CA LYS A 154 -8.71 4.14 4.69
C LYS A 154 -8.65 2.99 3.71
N HIS A 155 -8.10 3.25 2.52
CA HIS A 155 -7.93 2.24 1.47
C HIS A 155 -6.53 1.64 1.52
N THR A 156 -6.41 0.33 1.27
CA THR A 156 -5.14 -0.40 1.32
C THR A 156 -4.91 -1.12 0.00
N LEU A 157 -3.74 -0.88 -0.60
CA LEU A 157 -3.29 -1.50 -1.84
C LEU A 157 -1.93 -2.18 -1.63
N VAL A 158 -1.63 -3.21 -2.43
CA VAL A 158 -0.34 -3.91 -2.41
C VAL A 158 0.28 -3.87 -3.80
N PHE A 159 1.55 -3.48 -3.86
CA PHE A 159 2.32 -3.36 -5.09
C PHE A 159 3.51 -4.34 -5.09
N ASP A 160 3.84 -4.82 -6.27
CA ASP A 160 5.05 -5.56 -6.59
C ASP A 160 6.19 -4.57 -6.80
N ASN A 161 7.29 -4.71 -6.05
CA ASN A 161 8.39 -3.76 -6.05
C ASN A 161 9.28 -3.84 -7.29
N VAL A 162 9.26 -4.96 -8.00
CA VAL A 162 10.08 -5.20 -9.20
C VAL A 162 9.37 -4.67 -10.45
N THR A 163 8.06 -4.89 -10.55
CA THR A 163 7.27 -4.54 -11.73
C THR A 163 6.52 -3.22 -11.59
N GLY A 164 6.34 -2.71 -10.38
CA GLY A 164 5.52 -1.55 -10.06
C GLY A 164 4.01 -1.78 -10.20
N LYS A 165 3.59 -3.01 -10.45
CA LYS A 165 2.17 -3.34 -10.65
C LYS A 165 1.45 -3.51 -9.32
N GLN A 166 0.22 -3.03 -9.26
CA GLN A 166 -0.70 -3.39 -8.17
C GLN A 166 -1.03 -4.88 -8.29
N ILE A 167 -0.79 -5.64 -7.22
CA ILE A 167 -1.04 -7.08 -7.15
C ILE A 167 -2.24 -7.43 -6.28
N LYS A 168 -2.62 -6.53 -5.35
CA LYS A 168 -3.83 -6.70 -4.53
C LYS A 168 -4.48 -5.34 -4.26
N ASP A 169 -5.80 -5.36 -4.21
CA ASP A 169 -6.64 -4.35 -3.59
C ASP A 169 -7.29 -5.00 -2.37
N LEU A 170 -6.92 -4.52 -1.18
CA LEU A 170 -7.45 -5.02 0.09
C LEU A 170 -8.71 -4.26 0.52
N GLY A 171 -9.11 -3.25 -0.28
CA GLY A 171 -10.32 -2.47 -0.02
C GLY A 171 -10.17 -1.42 1.08
N TRP A 172 -11.32 -0.95 1.52
CA TRP A 172 -11.45 0.01 2.61
C TRP A 172 -11.42 -0.71 3.96
N ASP A 173 -10.95 -0.04 5.00
CA ASP A 173 -10.88 -0.55 6.38
C ASP A 173 -12.27 -0.81 6.99
N SER A 174 -13.32 -0.24 6.42
CA SER A 174 -14.72 -0.51 6.75
C SER A 174 -15.61 -0.27 5.54
N ASP A 175 -16.63 -1.10 5.37
CA ASP A 175 -17.63 -0.96 4.31
C ASP A 175 -18.61 0.20 4.58
N ASN A 176 -18.85 0.51 5.86
CA ASN A 176 -19.77 1.56 6.26
C ASN A 176 -19.49 2.09 7.67
N HIS A 177 -20.12 3.23 7.97
CA HIS A 177 -20.16 3.83 9.30
C HIS A 177 -21.54 4.42 9.55
N THR A 178 -22.02 4.37 10.79
CA THR A 178 -23.29 4.96 11.16
C THR A 178 -23.09 6.27 11.94
N PHE A 179 -23.50 7.40 11.35
CA PHE A 179 -23.70 8.63 12.09
C PHE A 179 -24.93 8.48 12.97
N LYS A 180 -24.80 8.85 14.22
CA LYS A 180 -25.89 8.78 15.20
C LYS A 180 -26.93 9.85 14.90
N GLU A 181 -28.15 9.63 15.36
CA GLU A 181 -29.19 10.67 15.41
C GLU A 181 -28.70 11.91 16.17
N VAL A 182 -29.20 13.07 15.77
CA VAL A 182 -28.86 14.35 16.38
C VAL A 182 -30.14 15.05 16.81
N VAL A 183 -30.38 15.16 18.10
CA VAL A 183 -31.49 15.89 18.67
C VAL A 183 -31.21 17.39 18.57
N SER A 184 -32.15 18.15 18.04
CA SER A 184 -32.04 19.60 17.95
C SER A 184 -32.11 20.25 19.35
N PRO A 185 -31.18 21.19 19.66
CA PRO A 185 -31.18 21.88 20.96
C PRO A 185 -32.52 22.58 21.26
N ASP A 186 -32.95 22.50 22.52
CA ASP A 186 -34.08 23.30 22.98
C ASP A 186 -33.68 24.77 23.13
N ILE A 187 -34.43 25.67 22.50
CA ILE A 187 -34.24 27.13 22.58
C ILE A 187 -35.53 27.75 23.07
N THR A 188 -35.45 28.37 24.25
CA THR A 188 -36.62 28.98 24.89
C THR A 188 -37.31 30.00 23.98
N GLY A 189 -38.63 29.83 23.77
CA GLY A 189 -39.44 30.70 22.91
C GLY A 189 -39.34 30.40 21.42
N TYR A 190 -38.66 29.30 21.02
CA TYR A 190 -38.56 28.90 19.63
C TYR A 190 -38.88 27.41 19.43
N THR A 191 -39.33 27.06 18.24
CA THR A 191 -39.62 25.68 17.82
C THR A 191 -38.78 25.34 16.58
N PRO A 192 -37.98 24.23 16.59
CA PRO A 192 -37.25 23.79 15.42
C PRO A 192 -38.19 23.12 14.41
N ASN A 193 -37.92 23.31 13.11
CA ASN A 193 -38.64 22.60 12.04
C ASN A 193 -38.35 21.09 12.01
N LEU A 194 -37.18 20.69 12.53
CA LEU A 194 -36.78 19.28 12.75
C LEU A 194 -36.36 19.13 14.22
N LYS A 195 -37.07 18.31 14.98
CA LYS A 195 -36.72 18.00 16.37
C LYS A 195 -35.53 17.08 16.47
N MET A 196 -35.27 16.28 15.43
CA MET A 196 -34.19 15.32 15.36
C MET A 196 -33.81 15.12 13.91
N VAL A 197 -32.52 14.99 13.67
CA VAL A 197 -31.93 14.46 12.42
C VAL A 197 -31.68 12.98 12.63
N GLU A 198 -32.29 12.16 11.81
CA GLU A 198 -32.19 10.70 11.91
C GLU A 198 -30.75 10.20 11.72
N SER A 199 -30.47 9.00 12.26
CA SER A 199 -29.22 8.28 12.01
C SER A 199 -29.03 8.02 10.51
N ARG A 200 -27.77 8.02 10.06
CA ARG A 200 -27.42 7.79 8.66
C ARG A 200 -26.26 6.84 8.54
N VAL A 201 -26.44 5.75 7.77
CA VAL A 201 -25.33 4.89 7.33
C VAL A 201 -24.65 5.55 6.14
N VAL A 202 -23.32 5.59 6.17
CA VAL A 202 -22.47 6.13 5.11
C VAL A 202 -21.39 5.12 4.72
N THR A 203 -20.98 5.18 3.46
CA THR A 203 -19.97 4.30 2.84
C THR A 203 -18.83 5.15 2.27
N PRO A 204 -17.70 4.56 1.84
CA PRO A 204 -16.63 5.30 1.16
C PRO A 204 -17.09 6.02 -0.14
N SER A 205 -18.18 5.60 -0.75
CA SER A 205 -18.74 6.23 -1.96
C SER A 205 -19.63 7.43 -1.69
N ASP A 206 -20.03 7.64 -0.42
CA ASP A 206 -20.92 8.72 -0.07
C ASP A 206 -20.26 10.11 -0.08
N SER A 207 -21.08 11.13 -0.33
CA SER A 207 -20.70 12.53 -0.17
C SER A 207 -21.05 13.03 1.22
N SER A 208 -20.31 14.04 1.68
CA SER A 208 -20.66 14.80 2.89
C SER A 208 -22.01 15.48 2.71
N LYS A 209 -22.73 15.66 3.83
CA LYS A 209 -24.07 16.26 3.84
C LYS A 209 -24.15 17.41 4.85
N GLU A 210 -24.76 18.49 4.43
CA GLU A 210 -25.13 19.61 5.28
C GLU A 210 -26.64 19.67 5.41
N LEU A 211 -27.11 19.92 6.62
CA LEU A 211 -28.52 20.03 6.99
C LEU A 211 -28.70 21.30 7.78
N THR A 212 -29.85 22.01 7.59
CA THR A 212 -30.15 23.22 8.33
C THR A 212 -31.44 23.03 9.09
N VAL A 213 -31.40 23.21 10.39
CA VAL A 213 -32.58 23.28 11.28
C VAL A 213 -32.94 24.74 11.53
N ILE A 214 -34.18 25.09 11.20
CA ILE A 214 -34.66 26.47 11.33
C ILE A 214 -35.55 26.58 12.54
N TYR A 215 -35.26 27.55 13.41
CA TYR A 215 -36.01 27.87 14.61
C TYR A 215 -36.95 29.04 14.36
N THR A 216 -38.24 28.79 14.57
CA THR A 216 -39.31 29.81 14.44
C THR A 216 -39.79 30.23 15.84
N LYS A 217 -39.95 31.51 16.05
CA LYS A 217 -40.46 32.04 17.31
C LYS A 217 -41.89 31.51 17.59
N VAL A 218 -42.09 30.99 18.79
CA VAL A 218 -43.44 30.60 19.24
C VAL A 218 -44.29 31.88 19.43
N ALA A 219 -45.52 31.86 18.89
CA ALA A 219 -46.43 32.99 19.07
C ALA A 219 -46.76 33.23 20.56
N ASP A 220 -46.77 34.48 20.96
CA ASP A 220 -47.13 34.87 22.32
C ASP A 220 -48.58 34.45 22.64
N GLN A 221 -48.77 33.79 23.78
CA GLN A 221 -50.11 33.43 24.26
C GLN A 221 -50.69 34.60 25.05
N ILE A 222 -51.93 34.99 24.75
CA ILE A 222 -52.65 36.07 25.45
C ILE A 222 -53.59 35.40 26.45
N ALA A 223 -53.41 35.67 27.75
CA ALA A 223 -54.36 35.30 28.78
C ALA A 223 -55.18 36.53 29.17
N GLN A 224 -56.56 36.46 29.11
CA GLN A 224 -57.43 37.51 29.53
C GLN A 224 -58.12 37.13 30.86
N ILE A 225 -57.87 37.89 31.91
CA ILE A 225 -58.52 37.70 33.18
C ILE A 225 -59.76 38.62 33.21
N ILE A 226 -60.94 38.02 33.24
CA ILE A 226 -62.21 38.75 33.34
C ILE A 226 -62.66 38.74 34.80
N TYR A 227 -62.73 39.91 35.40
CA TYR A 227 -63.30 40.07 36.74
C TYR A 227 -64.85 40.27 36.57
N ARG A 228 -65.59 39.47 37.33
CA ARG A 228 -67.05 39.64 37.44
C ARG A 228 -67.44 40.30 38.75
#